data_67a1d7f578ecab3af79330b8999260cb
#
_entry.id   67a1d7f578ecab3af79330b8999260cb
#
_cell.length_a   1.000
_cell.length_b   1.000
_cell.length_c   1.000
_cell.angle_alpha   90.00
_cell.angle_beta   90.00
_cell.angle_gamma   90.00
#
_symmetry.space_group_name_H-M   'P 1'
#
loop_
_entity.id
_entity.type
_entity.pdbx_description
1 polymer ?
#
loop_
_entity_poly.entity_id
_entity_poly.type
_entity_poly.pdbx_seq_one_letter_code
_entity_poly.pdbx_strand_id
1 'polypeptide(L)'
;MSRILIIDPGKGWGQFVSKMYCFQKLSEYQNSKVVFLTKKSTQAEYYLENTSFCEKVIYLDEPKKGIGHIINNIKSLINNINEINKFNFKACYVFHPSLRYLLIANFSNIKEIWGLGFKFQNFFLKKNKKLYLSFFAKTKGDNEAVEFVKKITNASKIDYKPLSYIENSLRDTVGIIIAASGN
;
A
#
# COMPACT_ATOMS: atom_id res chain seq x y z
N MET A 1 12.19 15.11 6.10
CA MET A 1 11.27 14.15 6.73
C MET A 1 11.39 12.83 6.01
N SER A 2 11.46 11.70 6.70
CA SER A 2 11.56 10.39 6.04
C SER A 2 10.22 9.98 5.44
N ARG A 3 10.28 9.13 4.39
CA ARG A 3 9.11 8.64 3.65
C ARG A 3 9.09 7.14 3.59
N ILE A 4 7.90 6.57 3.65
CA ILE A 4 7.64 5.18 3.31
C ILE A 4 6.68 5.10 2.13
N LEU A 5 6.83 4.05 1.32
CA LEU A 5 5.91 3.75 0.22
C LEU A 5 4.93 2.66 0.66
N ILE A 6 3.65 2.89 0.43
CA ILE A 6 2.63 1.85 0.54
C ILE A 6 2.04 1.58 -0.84
N ILE A 7 2.13 0.33 -1.29
CA ILE A 7 1.51 -0.15 -2.53
C ILE A 7 0.28 -0.95 -2.15
N ASP A 8 -0.90 -0.37 -2.36
CA ASP A 8 -2.18 -1.04 -2.16
C ASP A 8 -3.10 -0.85 -3.36
N PRO A 9 -3.07 -1.74 -4.35
CA PRO A 9 -3.89 -1.68 -5.54
C PRO A 9 -5.31 -2.23 -5.31
N GLY A 10 -5.92 -1.92 -4.18
CA GLY A 10 -7.25 -2.41 -3.80
C GLY A 10 -8.28 -2.38 -4.94
N LYS A 11 -9.31 -3.23 -4.86
CA LYS A 11 -10.34 -3.31 -5.90
C LYS A 11 -11.36 -2.17 -5.85
N GLY A 12 -11.35 -1.37 -4.80
CA GLY A 12 -12.25 -0.24 -4.61
C GLY A 12 -11.99 0.47 -3.30
N TRP A 13 -12.74 1.54 -3.07
CA TRP A 13 -12.57 2.42 -1.92
C TRP A 13 -12.78 1.72 -0.57
N GLY A 14 -13.79 0.83 -0.46
CA GLY A 14 -14.09 0.14 0.80
C GLY A 14 -12.92 -0.73 1.31
N GLN A 15 -12.28 -1.49 0.42
CA GLN A 15 -11.09 -2.27 0.77
C GLN A 15 -9.88 -1.40 1.12
N PHE A 16 -9.77 -0.22 0.55
CA PHE A 16 -8.71 0.71 0.88
C PHE A 16 -8.95 1.36 2.25
N VAL A 17 -10.16 1.87 2.48
CA VAL A 17 -10.55 2.54 3.73
C VAL A 17 -10.43 1.59 4.92
N SER A 18 -10.84 0.32 4.78
CA SER A 18 -10.73 -0.66 5.87
C SER A 18 -9.29 -0.92 6.35
N LYS A 19 -8.28 -0.55 5.56
CA LYS A 19 -6.86 -0.70 5.90
C LYS A 19 -6.18 0.59 6.37
N MET A 20 -6.86 1.73 6.32
CA MET A 20 -6.23 3.04 6.60
C MET A 20 -5.56 3.11 7.98
N TYR A 21 -6.16 2.49 9.00
CA TYR A 21 -5.55 2.42 10.32
C TYR A 21 -4.24 1.61 10.35
N CYS A 22 -4.12 0.58 9.50
CA CYS A 22 -2.88 -0.17 9.31
C CYS A 22 -1.80 0.72 8.67
N PHE A 23 -2.18 1.55 7.72
CA PHE A 23 -1.27 2.48 7.06
C PHE A 23 -0.78 3.56 8.02
N GLN A 24 -1.68 4.13 8.82
CA GLN A 24 -1.33 5.08 9.88
C GLN A 24 -0.36 4.44 10.88
N LYS A 25 -0.62 3.19 11.30
CA LYS A 25 0.25 2.46 12.23
C LYS A 25 1.66 2.25 11.68
N LEU A 26 1.80 1.97 10.39
CA LEU A 26 3.12 1.88 9.74
C LEU A 26 3.82 3.24 9.70
N SER A 27 3.09 4.32 9.42
CA SER A 27 3.61 5.68 9.47
C SER A 27 4.16 6.03 10.85
N GLU A 28 3.40 5.75 11.90
CA GLU A 28 3.82 5.94 13.31
C GLU A 28 5.07 5.11 13.64
N TYR A 29 5.05 3.81 13.32
CA TYR A 29 6.16 2.89 13.60
C TYR A 29 7.46 3.33 12.92
N GLN A 30 7.37 3.80 11.69
CA GLN A 30 8.53 4.27 10.92
C GLN A 30 8.89 5.74 11.18
N ASN A 31 8.07 6.46 11.93
CA ASN A 31 8.17 7.92 12.11
C ASN A 31 8.36 8.64 10.76
N SER A 32 7.49 8.34 9.81
CA SER A 32 7.64 8.73 8.40
C SER A 32 6.30 9.07 7.76
N LYS A 33 6.29 10.01 6.84
CA LYS A 33 5.13 10.26 5.99
C LYS A 33 4.96 9.13 4.97
N VAL A 34 3.72 8.91 4.56
CA VAL A 34 3.35 7.88 3.59
C VAL A 34 3.11 8.48 2.22
N VAL A 35 3.76 7.90 1.22
CA VAL A 35 3.36 8.05 -0.19
C VAL A 35 2.64 6.78 -0.59
N PHE A 36 1.47 6.92 -1.18
CA PHE A 36 0.67 5.80 -1.66
C PHE A 36 0.84 5.58 -3.16
N LEU A 37 0.99 4.32 -3.55
CA LEU A 37 0.83 3.88 -4.94
C LEU A 37 -0.40 2.98 -5.01
N THR A 38 -1.47 3.47 -5.62
CA THR A 38 -2.77 2.80 -5.64
C THR A 38 -3.50 2.96 -6.96
N LYS A 39 -4.67 2.35 -7.11
CA LYS A 39 -5.51 2.51 -8.29
C LYS A 39 -6.44 3.72 -8.17
N LYS A 40 -6.82 4.31 -9.30
CA LYS A 40 -7.83 5.38 -9.35
C LYS A 40 -9.18 4.94 -8.74
N SER A 41 -9.52 3.66 -8.89
CA SER A 41 -10.77 3.09 -8.33
C SER A 41 -10.83 3.11 -6.80
N THR A 42 -9.71 3.31 -6.10
CA THR A 42 -9.69 3.46 -4.64
C THR A 42 -10.14 4.82 -4.16
N GLN A 43 -10.11 5.84 -5.02
CA GLN A 43 -10.39 7.24 -4.68
C GLN A 43 -9.56 7.72 -3.46
N ALA A 44 -8.34 7.22 -3.34
CA ALA A 44 -7.51 7.37 -2.15
C ALA A 44 -7.23 8.84 -1.79
N GLU A 45 -7.07 9.74 -2.77
CA GLU A 45 -6.87 11.17 -2.51
C GLU A 45 -7.96 11.73 -1.63
N TYR A 46 -9.23 11.45 -1.96
CA TYR A 46 -10.37 11.96 -1.22
C TYR A 46 -10.31 11.63 0.29
N TYR A 47 -9.86 10.42 0.63
CA TYR A 47 -9.79 9.96 2.03
C TYR A 47 -8.50 10.34 2.74
N LEU A 48 -7.43 10.58 1.99
CA LEU A 48 -6.10 10.80 2.55
C LEU A 48 -5.65 12.25 2.57
N GLU A 49 -6.27 13.12 1.77
CA GLU A 49 -5.86 14.51 1.57
C GLU A 49 -5.65 15.27 2.87
N ASN A 50 -6.51 15.03 3.85
CA ASN A 50 -6.48 15.73 5.14
C ASN A 50 -5.92 14.88 6.29
N THR A 51 -5.33 13.71 5.99
CA THR A 51 -4.71 12.90 7.03
C THR A 51 -3.31 13.39 7.36
N SER A 52 -2.95 13.38 8.65
CA SER A 52 -1.65 13.85 9.09
C SER A 52 -0.48 12.98 8.62
N PHE A 53 -0.73 11.73 8.25
CA PHE A 53 0.30 10.77 7.87
C PHE A 53 0.54 10.67 6.36
N CYS A 54 -0.42 11.05 5.51
CA CYS A 54 -0.26 11.02 4.06
C CYS A 54 0.52 12.25 3.56
N GLU A 55 1.47 12.02 2.67
CA GLU A 55 2.17 13.09 1.95
C GLU A 55 1.65 13.21 0.51
N LYS A 56 1.43 12.06 -0.16
CA LYS A 56 1.04 12.04 -1.56
C LYS A 56 0.39 10.73 -1.95
N VAL A 57 -0.55 10.82 -2.89
CA VAL A 57 -1.10 9.67 -3.62
C VAL A 57 -0.57 9.68 -5.05
N ILE A 58 -0.08 8.54 -5.51
CA ILE A 58 0.34 8.29 -6.89
C ILE A 58 -0.58 7.21 -7.43
N TYR A 59 -1.14 7.45 -8.60
CA TYR A 59 -1.97 6.44 -9.24
C TYR A 59 -1.17 5.55 -10.16
N LEU A 60 -1.42 4.25 -10.03
CA LEU A 60 -0.83 3.21 -10.86
C LEU A 60 -1.17 3.43 -12.34
N ASP A 61 -0.14 3.34 -13.17
CA ASP A 61 -0.32 3.07 -14.59
C ASP A 61 -0.73 1.60 -14.74
N GLU A 62 -2.02 1.35 -14.97
CA GLU A 62 -2.60 0.00 -14.93
C GLU A 62 -2.36 -0.77 -16.23
N PRO A 63 -2.14 -2.10 -16.13
CA PRO A 63 -1.97 -2.93 -17.31
C PRO A 63 -3.28 -3.06 -18.07
N LYS A 64 -3.18 -3.10 -19.39
CA LYS A 64 -4.29 -3.49 -20.26
C LYS A 64 -4.44 -5.01 -20.28
N LYS A 65 -5.68 -5.49 -20.35
CA LYS A 65 -5.97 -6.92 -20.46
C LYS A 65 -5.73 -7.42 -21.88
N GLY A 66 -5.22 -8.65 -22.02
CA GLY A 66 -5.01 -9.35 -23.29
C GLY A 66 -3.55 -9.52 -23.68
N ILE A 67 -3.29 -10.59 -24.45
CA ILE A 67 -1.93 -11.00 -24.87
C ILE A 67 -1.26 -9.93 -25.75
N GLY A 68 -2.02 -9.22 -26.59
CA GLY A 68 -1.51 -8.14 -27.46
C GLY A 68 -0.98 -6.91 -26.70
N HIS A 69 -1.09 -6.87 -25.36
CA HIS A 69 -0.67 -5.73 -24.56
C HIS A 69 0.60 -5.98 -23.73
N ILE A 70 1.36 -7.04 -23.99
CA ILE A 70 2.56 -7.41 -23.19
C ILE A 70 3.55 -6.23 -23.14
N ILE A 71 3.87 -5.63 -24.28
CA ILE A 71 4.82 -4.50 -24.36
C ILE A 71 4.29 -3.30 -23.55
N ASN A 72 2.99 -2.98 -23.69
CA ASN A 72 2.35 -1.90 -22.93
C ASN A 72 2.38 -2.18 -21.42
N ASN A 73 2.23 -3.44 -21.02
CA ASN A 73 2.25 -3.86 -19.63
C ASN A 73 3.67 -3.75 -19.02
N ILE A 74 4.71 -4.05 -19.80
CA ILE A 74 6.10 -3.82 -19.40
C ILE A 74 6.37 -2.33 -19.29
N LYS A 75 5.94 -1.53 -20.25
CA LYS A 75 6.08 -0.06 -20.20
C LYS A 75 5.39 0.53 -18.97
N SER A 76 4.17 0.09 -18.68
CA SER A 76 3.43 0.50 -17.49
C SER A 76 4.15 0.09 -16.18
N LEU A 77 4.80 -1.08 -16.14
CA LEU A 77 5.62 -1.50 -15.00
C LEU A 77 6.81 -0.53 -14.81
N ILE A 78 7.53 -0.22 -15.89
CA ILE A 78 8.69 0.70 -15.87
C ILE A 78 8.25 2.10 -15.46
N ASN A 79 7.13 2.61 -15.98
CA ASN A 79 6.60 3.91 -15.61
C ASN A 79 6.33 4.00 -14.10
N ASN A 80 5.69 2.99 -13.51
CA ASN A 80 5.44 2.95 -12.08
C ASN A 80 6.74 2.94 -11.27
N ILE A 81 7.77 2.20 -11.71
CA ILE A 81 9.08 2.18 -11.07
C ILE A 81 9.76 3.55 -11.14
N ASN A 82 9.71 4.19 -12.31
CA ASN A 82 10.30 5.51 -12.50
C ASN A 82 9.62 6.58 -11.64
N GLU A 83 8.29 6.53 -11.51
CA GLU A 83 7.56 7.44 -10.63
C GLU A 83 7.97 7.26 -9.16
N ILE A 84 8.12 6.02 -8.69
CA ILE A 84 8.58 5.72 -7.34
C ILE A 84 10.00 6.23 -7.12
N ASN A 85 10.89 6.01 -8.09
CA ASN A 85 12.31 6.37 -7.97
C ASN A 85 12.58 7.88 -7.95
N LYS A 86 11.57 8.71 -8.23
CA LYS A 86 11.65 10.17 -8.00
C LYS A 86 11.70 10.55 -6.52
N PHE A 87 11.35 9.63 -5.64
CA PHE A 87 11.32 9.81 -4.19
C PHE A 87 12.40 8.98 -3.51
N ASN A 88 12.86 9.46 -2.36
CA ASN A 88 13.76 8.69 -1.50
C ASN A 88 12.95 8.03 -0.38
N PHE A 89 12.74 6.71 -0.46
CA PHE A 89 11.98 5.96 0.50
C PHE A 89 12.88 5.15 1.45
N LYS A 90 12.54 5.17 2.74
CA LYS A 90 13.16 4.34 3.76
C LYS A 90 12.75 2.87 3.61
N ALA A 91 11.48 2.62 3.39
CA ALA A 91 10.89 1.29 3.24
C ALA A 91 9.68 1.29 2.29
N CYS A 92 9.34 0.10 1.79
CA CYS A 92 8.13 -0.15 0.99
C CYS A 92 7.31 -1.29 1.59
N TYR A 93 6.00 -1.11 1.62
CA TYR A 93 5.03 -2.09 2.12
C TYR A 93 4.00 -2.40 1.03
N VAL A 94 3.97 -3.65 0.56
CA VAL A 94 3.09 -4.09 -0.53
C VAL A 94 1.93 -4.90 0.05
N PHE A 95 0.73 -4.33 0.04
CA PHE A 95 -0.50 -4.92 0.59
C PHE A 95 -1.28 -5.76 -0.43
N HIS A 96 -0.59 -6.38 -1.37
CA HIS A 96 -1.24 -7.21 -2.39
C HIS A 96 -0.33 -8.34 -2.87
N PRO A 97 -0.85 -9.59 -2.96
CA PRO A 97 -0.03 -10.75 -3.29
C PRO A 97 0.33 -10.90 -4.77
N SER A 98 -0.04 -9.96 -5.64
CA SER A 98 0.32 -10.04 -7.06
C SER A 98 1.79 -9.78 -7.28
N LEU A 99 2.44 -10.68 -8.03
CA LEU A 99 3.83 -10.59 -8.44
C LEU A 99 4.17 -9.24 -9.09
N ARG A 100 3.25 -8.66 -9.87
CA ARG A 100 3.45 -7.36 -10.51
C ARG A 100 3.84 -6.26 -9.52
N TYR A 101 3.10 -6.13 -8.42
CA TYR A 101 3.35 -5.07 -7.44
C TYR A 101 4.60 -5.34 -6.62
N LEU A 102 4.87 -6.62 -6.38
CA LEU A 102 6.11 -7.05 -5.78
C LEU A 102 7.32 -6.72 -6.66
N LEU A 103 7.21 -6.89 -7.98
CA LEU A 103 8.25 -6.52 -8.95
C LEU A 103 8.45 -5.00 -9.01
N ILE A 104 7.37 -4.19 -8.96
CA ILE A 104 7.50 -2.73 -8.88
C ILE A 104 8.38 -2.34 -7.69
N ALA A 105 8.09 -2.85 -6.50
CA ALA A 105 8.90 -2.61 -5.32
C ALA A 105 10.33 -3.15 -5.47
N ASN A 106 10.48 -4.38 -5.97
CA ASN A 106 11.76 -5.07 -6.10
C ASN A 106 12.74 -4.37 -7.08
N PHE A 107 12.24 -3.78 -8.15
CA PHE A 107 13.06 -3.05 -9.14
C PHE A 107 13.19 -1.55 -8.83
N SER A 108 12.52 -1.05 -7.80
CA SER A 108 12.76 0.30 -7.29
C SER A 108 14.08 0.41 -6.52
N ASN A 109 14.51 1.64 -6.21
CA ASN A 109 15.73 1.90 -5.44
C ASN A 109 15.57 1.71 -3.92
N ILE A 110 14.44 1.16 -3.47
CA ILE A 110 14.12 0.98 -2.05
C ILE A 110 14.84 -0.26 -1.51
N LYS A 111 15.52 -0.11 -0.36
CA LYS A 111 16.32 -1.19 0.23
C LYS A 111 15.50 -2.15 1.08
N GLU A 112 14.55 -1.63 1.84
CA GLU A 112 13.70 -2.40 2.74
C GLU A 112 12.32 -2.58 2.13
N ILE A 113 11.96 -3.83 1.83
CA ILE A 113 10.69 -4.16 1.17
C ILE A 113 10.00 -5.26 1.96
N TRP A 114 8.74 -5.03 2.31
CA TRP A 114 7.84 -5.97 2.94
C TRP A 114 6.62 -6.18 2.03
N GLY A 115 6.21 -7.42 1.81
CA GLY A 115 5.10 -7.69 0.91
C GLY A 115 4.27 -8.89 1.32
N LEU A 116 2.97 -8.78 1.10
CA LEU A 116 2.09 -9.94 1.06
C LEU A 116 2.37 -10.71 -0.22
N GLY A 117 2.58 -12.04 -0.11
CA GLY A 117 2.88 -12.84 -1.29
C GLY A 117 2.97 -14.34 -1.00
N PHE A 118 3.28 -15.09 -2.02
CA PHE A 118 3.45 -16.53 -1.96
C PHE A 118 4.94 -16.91 -2.01
N LYS A 119 5.34 -17.99 -1.32
CA LYS A 119 6.75 -18.42 -1.25
C LYS A 119 7.42 -18.58 -2.62
N PHE A 120 6.68 -19.06 -3.62
CA PHE A 120 7.24 -19.27 -4.97
C PHE A 120 7.61 -17.94 -5.65
N GLN A 121 7.00 -16.82 -5.25
CA GLN A 121 7.30 -15.50 -5.82
C GLN A 121 8.72 -15.03 -5.45
N ASN A 122 9.31 -15.53 -4.38
CA ASN A 122 10.68 -15.23 -4.00
C ASN A 122 11.70 -15.60 -5.10
N PHE A 123 11.37 -16.57 -5.95
CA PHE A 123 12.23 -16.94 -7.07
C PHE A 123 12.45 -15.78 -8.06
N PHE A 124 11.44 -14.92 -8.23
CA PHE A 124 11.47 -13.79 -9.16
C PHE A 124 12.06 -12.51 -8.55
N LEU A 125 12.40 -12.53 -7.27
CA LEU A 125 12.81 -11.34 -6.54
C LEU A 125 14.31 -11.30 -6.34
N LYS A 126 14.92 -10.12 -6.37
CA LYS A 126 16.35 -9.96 -6.20
C LYS A 126 16.77 -10.38 -4.79
N LYS A 127 17.68 -11.34 -4.68
CA LYS A 127 18.18 -11.87 -3.40
C LYS A 127 18.82 -10.81 -2.49
N ASN A 128 19.34 -9.72 -3.06
CA ASN A 128 20.07 -8.68 -2.33
C ASN A 128 19.17 -7.62 -1.69
N LYS A 129 17.88 -7.58 -2.02
CA LYS A 129 16.94 -6.73 -1.30
C LYS A 129 16.43 -7.54 -0.13
N LYS A 130 16.90 -7.14 1.07
CA LYS A 130 16.47 -7.72 2.32
C LYS A 130 14.95 -7.70 2.40
N LEU A 131 14.41 -8.83 2.83
CA LEU A 131 13.11 -8.89 3.46
C LEU A 131 11.93 -8.88 2.51
N TYR A 132 11.87 -9.94 1.76
CA TYR A 132 10.58 -10.41 1.32
C TYR A 132 10.02 -11.34 2.38
N LEU A 133 9.26 -10.84 3.29
CA LEU A 133 8.35 -11.67 4.05
C LEU A 133 7.12 -11.89 3.18
N SER A 134 7.10 -13.04 2.49
CA SER A 134 5.85 -13.57 2.02
C SER A 134 5.08 -14.01 3.25
N PHE A 135 4.02 -13.29 3.56
CA PHE A 135 3.13 -13.63 4.65
C PHE A 135 1.94 -14.40 4.10
N PHE A 136 1.67 -15.57 4.66
CA PHE A 136 0.44 -16.29 4.47
C PHE A 136 -0.48 -15.95 5.63
N ALA A 137 -1.42 -15.05 5.42
CA ALA A 137 -2.55 -14.98 6.32
C ALA A 137 -3.48 -16.16 6.01
N LYS A 138 -3.53 -17.11 6.93
CA LYS A 138 -4.57 -18.16 6.91
C LYS A 138 -5.92 -17.64 7.37
N THR A 139 -6.01 -16.38 7.73
CA THR A 139 -7.20 -15.74 8.28
C THR A 139 -8.07 -15.18 7.17
N LYS A 140 -9.36 -15.47 7.22
CA LYS A 140 -10.36 -14.91 6.32
C LYS A 140 -10.61 -13.43 6.66
N GLY A 141 -10.66 -12.56 5.64
CA GLY A 141 -11.17 -11.20 5.76
C GLY A 141 -10.11 -10.12 6.05
N ASP A 142 -10.53 -9.02 6.64
CA ASP A 142 -9.74 -7.80 6.89
C ASP A 142 -8.52 -7.99 7.80
N ASN A 143 -8.41 -9.16 8.42
CA ASN A 143 -7.32 -9.51 9.31
C ASN A 143 -5.96 -9.69 8.61
N GLU A 144 -5.92 -9.87 7.29
CA GLU A 144 -4.64 -10.06 6.59
C GLU A 144 -3.73 -8.85 6.70
N ALA A 145 -4.28 -7.65 6.50
CA ALA A 145 -3.53 -6.40 6.64
C ALA A 145 -3.07 -6.18 8.09
N VAL A 146 -3.93 -6.50 9.06
CA VAL A 146 -3.62 -6.39 10.49
C VAL A 146 -2.48 -7.33 10.87
N GLU A 147 -2.57 -8.59 10.50
CA GLU A 147 -1.52 -9.59 10.80
C GLU A 147 -0.20 -9.25 10.10
N PHE A 148 -0.27 -8.70 8.89
CA PHE A 148 0.92 -8.22 8.19
C PHE A 148 1.61 -7.09 8.97
N VAL A 149 0.85 -6.09 9.42
CA VAL A 149 1.39 -4.97 10.21
C VAL A 149 1.89 -5.42 11.58
N LYS A 150 1.18 -6.32 12.27
CA LYS A 150 1.67 -6.94 13.52
C LYS A 150 3.04 -7.56 13.34
N LYS A 151 3.23 -8.31 12.25
CA LYS A 151 4.51 -8.95 11.97
C LYS A 151 5.64 -7.96 11.73
N ILE A 152 5.36 -6.87 11.01
CA ILE A 152 6.35 -5.82 10.74
C ILE A 152 6.74 -5.09 12.04
N THR A 153 5.75 -4.77 12.85
CA THR A 153 5.93 -3.94 14.06
C THR A 153 6.29 -4.76 15.30
N ASN A 154 6.28 -6.09 15.22
CA ASN A 154 6.39 -7.01 16.36
C ASN A 154 5.33 -6.75 17.46
N ALA A 155 4.18 -6.21 17.07
CA ALA A 155 3.11 -5.90 18.00
C ALA A 155 2.23 -7.14 18.25
N SER A 156 1.88 -7.40 19.50
CA SER A 156 0.92 -8.48 19.86
C SER A 156 -0.50 -8.12 19.44
N LYS A 157 -0.84 -6.83 19.47
CA LYS A 157 -2.16 -6.29 19.10
C LYS A 157 -1.99 -4.96 18.36
N ILE A 158 -2.86 -4.73 17.39
CA ILE A 158 -3.02 -3.41 16.78
C ILE A 158 -4.39 -2.91 17.21
N ASP A 159 -4.38 -1.88 18.06
CA ASP A 159 -5.62 -1.22 18.46
C ASP A 159 -6.10 -0.32 17.34
N TYR A 160 -7.40 -0.40 17.07
CA TYR A 160 -8.05 0.51 16.17
C TYR A 160 -8.05 1.91 16.80
N LYS A 161 -7.40 2.84 16.13
CA LYS A 161 -7.44 4.25 16.52
C LYS A 161 -8.12 5.05 15.43
N PRO A 162 -8.86 6.10 15.78
CA PRO A 162 -9.34 7.07 14.81
C PRO A 162 -8.20 7.59 13.95
N LEU A 163 -8.47 7.85 12.68
CA LEU A 163 -7.48 8.44 11.80
C LEU A 163 -7.13 9.86 12.28
N SER A 164 -5.84 10.18 12.22
CA SER A 164 -5.36 11.52 12.55
C SER A 164 -5.51 12.43 11.34
N TYR A 165 -6.41 13.38 11.44
CA TYR A 165 -6.62 14.40 10.42
C TYR A 165 -5.94 15.73 10.80
N ILE A 166 -5.72 16.60 9.82
CA ILE A 166 -5.23 17.97 10.04
C ILE A 166 -6.38 18.77 10.64
N GLU A 167 -6.13 19.44 11.76
CA GLU A 167 -7.11 19.97 12.69
C GLU A 167 -8.18 20.94 12.10
N ASN A 168 -7.90 21.53 10.94
CA ASN A 168 -8.77 22.55 10.33
C ASN A 168 -9.74 22.03 9.26
N SER A 169 -9.76 20.73 8.96
CA SER A 169 -10.48 20.22 7.80
C SER A 169 -11.88 19.66 8.06
N LEU A 170 -12.31 19.52 9.32
CA LEU A 170 -13.53 18.77 9.65
C LEU A 170 -14.46 19.41 10.68
N ARG A 171 -14.32 20.71 10.98
CA ARG A 171 -15.10 21.34 12.07
C ARG A 171 -16.61 21.30 11.87
N ASP A 172 -17.10 21.13 10.64
CA ASP A 172 -18.55 21.20 10.33
C ASP A 172 -19.05 20.03 9.45
N THR A 173 -18.32 18.90 9.39
CA THR A 173 -18.71 17.79 8.52
C THR A 173 -19.05 16.53 9.31
N VAL A 174 -20.30 16.10 9.25
CA VAL A 174 -20.72 14.77 9.70
C VAL A 174 -20.58 13.80 8.54
N GLY A 175 -19.62 12.89 8.63
CA GLY A 175 -19.45 11.81 7.65
C GLY A 175 -20.35 10.62 7.99
N ILE A 176 -21.32 10.30 7.12
CA ILE A 176 -22.08 9.07 7.20
C ILE A 176 -21.41 8.06 6.26
N ILE A 177 -20.85 6.98 6.81
CA ILE A 177 -20.35 5.85 6.02
C ILE A 177 -21.50 4.89 5.81
N ILE A 178 -22.08 4.87 4.62
CA ILE A 178 -23.00 3.82 4.21
C ILE A 178 -22.16 2.68 3.64
N ALA A 179 -22.04 1.59 4.39
CA ALA A 179 -21.42 0.37 3.89
C ALA A 179 -22.34 -0.27 2.85
N ALA A 180 -21.99 -0.20 1.58
CA ALA A 180 -22.61 -0.99 0.55
C ALA A 180 -21.94 -2.36 0.51
N SER A 181 -22.62 -3.41 0.94
CA SER A 181 -22.25 -4.79 0.65
C SER A 181 -22.58 -5.05 -0.83
N GLY A 182 -21.59 -4.91 -1.69
CA GLY A 182 -21.70 -5.39 -3.06
C GLY A 182 -21.60 -6.91 -3.08
N ASN A 183 -22.61 -7.57 -3.61
CA ASN A 183 -22.60 -8.98 -3.99
C ASN A 183 -21.57 -9.23 -5.11
#